data_ee82d967d3a252cb1915048e568fcb46
#
_entry.id   ee82d967d3a252cb1915048e568fcb46
#
_cell.length_a   1.000
_cell.length_b   1.000
_cell.length_c   1.000
_cell.angle_alpha   90.00
_cell.angle_beta   90.00
_cell.angle_gamma   90.00
#
_symmetry.space_group_name_H-M   'P 1'
#
loop_
_entity.id
_entity.type
_entity.pdbx_description
1 polymer ?
#
loop_
_entity_poly.entity_id
_entity_poly.type
_entity_poly.pdbx_seq_one_letter_code
_entity_poly.pdbx_strand_id
1 'polypeptide(L)'
;MKISYSILTHNETVSLMKLIEFLVKHKDEEDEIVILDDYSDNEKTSAYLDVVCSIHEIKFEQRHLLKDYAGQKNYLTRMAKGQYIINIDADEIPHKKLMKNIKPILESNPTVDLYWVPRVNTVDGITQEHINKWGWRVDEKGWVNYPDYQGRIWRNRPNILWKNKVHEVLSG
;
A
#
# COMPACT_ATOMS: atom_id res chain seq x y z
N MET A 1 12.42 6.77 -14.35
CA MET A 1 10.96 6.85 -14.04
C MET A 1 10.79 6.73 -12.53
N LYS A 2 10.27 7.75 -11.88
CA LYS A 2 10.07 7.78 -10.42
C LYS A 2 8.75 7.13 -10.02
N ILE A 3 8.79 6.29 -8.98
CA ILE A 3 7.62 5.67 -8.33
C ILE A 3 7.44 6.25 -6.93
N SER A 4 6.20 6.50 -6.52
CA SER A 4 5.84 6.83 -5.13
C SER A 4 5.19 5.62 -4.48
N TYR A 5 5.82 5.08 -3.45
CA TYR A 5 5.25 4.07 -2.56
C TYR A 5 4.42 4.78 -1.51
N SER A 6 3.09 4.68 -1.61
CA SER A 6 2.16 5.44 -0.77
C SER A 6 1.51 4.54 0.29
N ILE A 7 1.61 4.95 1.56
CA ILE A 7 1.21 4.15 2.71
C ILE A 7 0.22 4.96 3.56
N LEU A 8 -0.94 4.36 3.86
CA LEU A 8 -1.81 4.80 4.95
C LEU A 8 -1.50 4.00 6.20
N THR A 9 -1.46 4.64 7.35
CA THR A 9 -1.22 3.96 8.64
C THR A 9 -2.06 4.54 9.77
N HIS A 10 -2.36 3.69 10.76
CA HIS A 10 -2.94 4.05 12.05
C HIS A 10 -2.60 2.96 13.06
N ASN A 11 -1.64 3.23 13.94
CA ASN A 11 -1.23 2.32 15.02
C ASN A 11 -0.55 0.98 14.63
N GLU A 12 -0.19 0.76 13.35
CA GLU A 12 0.49 -0.46 12.88
C GLU A 12 2.02 -0.37 13.08
N THR A 13 2.52 -0.46 14.31
CA THR A 13 3.95 -0.28 14.58
C THR A 13 4.81 -1.33 13.90
N VAL A 14 4.60 -2.61 14.23
CA VAL A 14 5.50 -3.70 13.80
C VAL A 14 5.41 -3.97 12.30
N SER A 15 4.21 -3.96 11.76
CA SER A 15 3.98 -4.18 10.33
C SER A 15 4.57 -3.05 9.50
N LEU A 16 4.33 -1.80 9.92
CA LEU A 16 4.86 -0.61 9.27
C LEU A 16 6.40 -0.59 9.28
N MET A 17 7.04 -0.96 10.41
CA MET A 17 8.50 -1.08 10.49
C MET A 17 9.03 -2.04 9.43
N LYS A 18 8.47 -3.23 9.34
CA LYS A 18 8.88 -4.24 8.34
C LYS A 18 8.69 -3.74 6.91
N LEU A 19 7.57 -3.06 6.63
CA LEU A 19 7.28 -2.51 5.31
C LEU A 19 8.30 -1.43 4.94
N ILE A 20 8.55 -0.47 5.82
CA ILE A 20 9.50 0.63 5.53
C ILE A 20 10.92 0.09 5.35
N GLU A 21 11.40 -0.78 6.23
CA GLU A 21 12.71 -1.44 6.08
C GLU A 21 12.82 -2.17 4.73
N PHE A 22 11.75 -2.87 4.33
CA PHE A 22 11.70 -3.56 3.05
C PHE A 22 11.78 -2.57 1.87
N LEU A 23 10.99 -1.50 1.90
CA LEU A 23 10.95 -0.49 0.83
C LEU A 23 12.27 0.27 0.72
N VAL A 24 12.85 0.72 1.83
CA VAL A 24 14.16 1.40 1.86
C VAL A 24 15.25 0.52 1.25
N LYS A 25 15.20 -0.78 1.49
CA LYS A 25 16.17 -1.75 0.94
C LYS A 25 15.99 -2.06 -0.54
N HIS A 26 14.77 -1.95 -1.07
CA HIS A 26 14.43 -2.51 -2.38
C HIS A 26 13.92 -1.50 -3.41
N LYS A 27 13.57 -0.27 -3.01
CA LYS A 27 13.23 0.80 -3.94
C LYS A 27 14.49 1.31 -4.65
N ASP A 28 14.33 1.89 -5.81
CA ASP A 28 15.42 2.62 -6.45
C ASP A 28 15.67 3.97 -5.75
N GLU A 29 16.87 4.54 -5.94
CA GLU A 29 17.28 5.79 -5.29
C GLU A 29 16.36 6.96 -5.64
N GLU A 30 15.89 7.05 -6.88
CA GLU A 30 14.99 8.10 -7.36
C GLU A 30 13.55 7.99 -6.82
N ASP A 31 13.15 6.80 -6.35
CA ASP A 31 11.81 6.54 -5.85
C ASP A 31 11.61 7.12 -4.45
N GLU A 32 10.37 7.43 -4.12
CA GLU A 32 10.02 8.00 -2.81
C GLU A 32 9.04 7.11 -2.04
N ILE A 33 9.07 7.26 -0.73
CA ILE A 33 8.04 6.75 0.18
C ILE A 33 7.24 7.95 0.68
N VAL A 34 5.92 7.80 0.70
CA VAL A 34 4.98 8.84 1.18
C VAL A 34 4.05 8.20 2.19
N ILE A 35 3.96 8.76 3.39
CA ILE A 35 3.13 8.22 4.48
C ILE A 35 2.10 9.25 4.90
N LEU A 36 0.86 8.81 5.04
CA LEU A 36 -0.22 9.57 5.66
C LEU A 36 -0.73 8.79 6.87
N ASP A 37 -0.59 9.37 8.04
CA ASP A 37 -0.99 8.80 9.32
C ASP A 37 -2.34 9.37 9.77
N ASP A 38 -3.26 8.49 10.18
CA ASP A 38 -4.54 8.89 10.80
C ASP A 38 -4.35 9.15 12.31
N TYR A 39 -3.43 10.04 12.64
CA TYR A 39 -3.13 10.43 14.02
C TYR A 39 -2.97 9.21 14.96
N SER A 40 -1.96 8.38 14.69
CA SER A 40 -1.61 7.27 15.57
C SER A 40 -1.39 7.77 17.00
N ASP A 41 -2.14 7.19 17.94
CA ASP A 41 -2.06 7.49 19.37
C ASP A 41 -1.18 6.51 20.14
N ASN A 42 -0.69 5.46 19.48
CA ASN A 42 0.31 4.55 20.02
C ASN A 42 1.68 5.23 20.03
N GLU A 43 2.23 5.49 21.21
CA GLU A 43 3.52 6.18 21.40
C GLU A 43 4.66 5.53 20.60
N LYS A 44 4.69 4.20 20.47
CA LYS A 44 5.73 3.51 19.69
C LYS A 44 5.62 3.79 18.20
N THR A 45 4.38 3.87 17.67
CA THR A 45 4.14 4.21 16.25
C THR A 45 4.55 5.65 15.97
N SER A 46 4.12 6.59 16.80
CA SER A 46 4.45 8.02 16.64
C SER A 46 5.96 8.26 16.73
N ALA A 47 6.62 7.73 17.76
CA ALA A 47 8.06 7.85 17.92
C ALA A 47 8.84 7.21 16.75
N TYR A 48 8.39 6.08 16.25
CA TYR A 48 8.99 5.44 15.08
C TYR A 48 8.86 6.29 13.83
N LEU A 49 7.65 6.83 13.55
CA LEU A 49 7.40 7.69 12.39
C LEU A 49 8.27 8.94 12.42
N ASP A 50 8.39 9.61 13.55
CA ASP A 50 9.22 10.81 13.72
C ASP A 50 10.68 10.54 13.35
N VAL A 51 11.24 9.42 13.81
CA VAL A 51 12.62 9.05 13.58
C VAL A 51 12.85 8.56 12.15
N VAL A 52 12.05 7.60 11.67
CA VAL A 52 12.29 6.96 10.38
C VAL A 52 12.02 7.90 9.20
N CYS A 53 11.03 8.77 9.31
CA CYS A 53 10.72 9.75 8.26
C CYS A 53 11.85 10.78 8.12
N SER A 54 12.47 11.18 9.22
CA SER A 54 13.63 12.09 9.19
C SER A 54 14.88 11.42 8.59
N ILE A 55 15.19 10.18 9.01
CA ILE A 55 16.39 9.47 8.56
C ILE A 55 16.37 9.15 7.06
N HIS A 56 15.21 8.76 6.54
CA HIS A 56 15.06 8.31 5.15
C HIS A 56 14.41 9.34 4.23
N GLU A 57 14.27 10.60 4.67
CA GLU A 57 13.64 11.69 3.90
C GLU A 57 12.24 11.31 3.38
N ILE A 58 11.49 10.53 4.20
CA ILE A 58 10.14 10.10 3.86
C ILE A 58 9.19 11.28 4.01
N LYS A 59 8.38 11.55 2.98
CA LYS A 59 7.33 12.55 3.08
C LYS A 59 6.22 12.05 3.98
N PHE A 60 6.02 12.70 5.12
CA PHE A 60 5.08 12.33 6.17
C PHE A 60 4.13 13.46 6.49
N GLU A 61 2.84 13.17 6.57
CA GLU A 61 1.80 14.08 7.04
C GLU A 61 0.76 13.31 7.89
N GLN A 62 0.00 14.04 8.70
CA GLN A 62 -1.11 13.50 9.50
C GLN A 62 -2.43 14.10 9.06
N ARG A 63 -3.45 13.26 8.93
CA ARG A 63 -4.80 13.70 8.56
C ARG A 63 -5.84 12.71 9.08
N HIS A 64 -6.86 13.20 9.79
CA HIS A 64 -7.97 12.36 10.25
C HIS A 64 -8.72 11.71 9.09
N LEU A 65 -8.91 10.40 9.18
CA LEU A 65 -9.63 9.59 8.20
C LEU A 65 -11.11 9.99 8.09
N LEU A 66 -11.78 10.25 9.23
CA LEU A 66 -13.19 10.65 9.30
C LEU A 66 -14.13 9.70 8.52
N LYS A 67 -13.81 8.40 8.47
CA LYS A 67 -14.53 7.37 7.68
C LYS A 67 -14.58 7.65 6.17
N ASP A 68 -13.63 8.42 5.64
CA ASP A 68 -13.52 8.75 4.22
C ASP A 68 -12.19 8.21 3.65
N TYR A 69 -12.16 6.92 3.36
CA TYR A 69 -10.98 6.24 2.81
C TYR A 69 -10.57 6.78 1.44
N ALA A 70 -11.54 7.06 0.56
CA ALA A 70 -11.23 7.67 -0.74
C ALA A 70 -10.60 9.05 -0.59
N GLY A 71 -11.14 9.90 0.29
CA GLY A 71 -10.57 11.20 0.60
C GLY A 71 -9.17 11.10 1.16
N GLN A 72 -8.91 10.13 2.02
CA GLN A 72 -7.59 9.86 2.60
C GLN A 72 -6.59 9.42 1.53
N LYS A 73 -6.94 8.44 0.69
CA LYS A 73 -6.11 7.96 -0.42
C LYS A 73 -5.86 9.03 -1.49
N ASN A 74 -6.86 9.87 -1.78
CA ASN A 74 -6.69 11.00 -2.69
C ASN A 74 -5.77 12.06 -2.12
N TYR A 75 -5.81 12.30 -0.81
CA TYR A 75 -4.87 13.22 -0.16
C TYR A 75 -3.44 12.67 -0.25
N LEU A 76 -3.24 11.41 0.10
CA LEU A 76 -1.96 10.72 -0.02
C LEU A 76 -1.42 10.75 -1.47
N THR A 77 -2.29 10.53 -2.47
CA THR A 77 -1.96 10.65 -3.89
C THR A 77 -1.42 12.05 -4.24
N ARG A 78 -2.03 13.12 -3.72
CA ARG A 78 -1.56 14.49 -3.96
C ARG A 78 -0.20 14.80 -3.32
N MET A 79 0.16 14.10 -2.26
CA MET A 79 1.49 14.21 -1.65
C MET A 79 2.57 13.61 -2.56
N ALA A 80 2.24 12.62 -3.36
CA ALA A 80 3.16 11.86 -4.21
C ALA A 80 3.65 12.68 -5.42
N LYS A 81 4.94 12.52 -5.77
CA LYS A 81 5.59 13.19 -6.91
C LYS A 81 6.04 12.22 -8.01
N GLY A 82 5.88 10.91 -7.80
CA GLY A 82 6.20 9.89 -8.78
C GLY A 82 5.27 9.93 -9.99
N GLN A 83 5.75 9.43 -11.12
CA GLN A 83 4.95 9.24 -12.33
C GLN A 83 3.93 8.11 -12.17
N TYR A 84 4.23 7.16 -11.31
CA TYR A 84 3.34 6.09 -10.88
C TYR A 84 3.26 6.04 -9.36
N ILE A 85 2.13 5.60 -8.87
CA ILE A 85 1.87 5.37 -7.45
C ILE A 85 1.67 3.89 -7.24
N ILE A 86 2.27 3.36 -6.19
CA ILE A 86 2.00 2.03 -5.65
C ILE A 86 1.44 2.22 -4.24
N ASN A 87 0.15 1.93 -4.07
CA ASN A 87 -0.48 1.96 -2.75
C ASN A 87 -0.27 0.62 -2.03
N ILE A 88 0.21 0.70 -0.82
CA ILE A 88 0.51 -0.44 0.03
C ILE A 88 -0.13 -0.18 1.40
N ASP A 89 -0.92 -1.11 1.88
CA ASP A 89 -1.47 -1.01 3.24
C ASP A 89 -0.34 -1.32 4.25
N ALA A 90 -0.36 -0.70 5.42
CA ALA A 90 0.76 -0.76 6.39
C ALA A 90 1.09 -2.17 6.90
N ASP A 91 0.18 -3.13 6.71
CA ASP A 91 0.33 -4.54 7.07
C ASP A 91 0.69 -5.45 5.86
N GLU A 92 0.92 -4.85 4.68
CA GLU A 92 1.31 -5.57 3.46
C GLU A 92 2.81 -5.41 3.16
N ILE A 93 3.40 -6.41 2.53
CA ILE A 93 4.78 -6.34 2.03
C ILE A 93 4.80 -6.74 0.56
N PRO A 94 5.29 -5.87 -0.35
CA PRO A 94 5.42 -6.21 -1.75
C PRO A 94 6.38 -7.40 -1.96
N HIS A 95 6.04 -8.26 -2.90
CA HIS A 95 6.95 -9.36 -3.23
C HIS A 95 8.21 -8.82 -3.95
N LYS A 96 9.39 -9.35 -3.63
CA LYS A 96 10.68 -8.93 -4.23
C LYS A 96 10.69 -8.97 -5.76
N LYS A 97 10.01 -9.95 -6.37
CA LYS A 97 9.88 -10.03 -7.83
C LYS A 97 9.07 -8.86 -8.40
N LEU A 98 8.05 -8.36 -7.67
CA LEU A 98 7.32 -7.16 -8.09
C LEU A 98 8.26 -5.96 -8.10
N MET A 99 8.97 -5.72 -6.99
CA MET A 99 9.92 -4.61 -6.89
C MET A 99 10.95 -4.61 -8.03
N LYS A 100 11.52 -5.78 -8.34
CA LYS A 100 12.54 -5.92 -9.40
C LYS A 100 11.98 -5.68 -10.81
N ASN A 101 10.72 -6.03 -11.07
CA ASN A 101 10.17 -6.05 -12.43
C ASN A 101 9.17 -4.93 -12.70
N ILE A 102 8.79 -4.13 -11.70
CA ILE A 102 7.72 -3.16 -11.87
C ILE A 102 8.05 -2.09 -12.93
N LYS A 103 9.22 -1.50 -12.88
CA LYS A 103 9.61 -0.47 -13.87
C LYS A 103 9.63 -1.00 -15.30
N PRO A 104 10.29 -2.13 -15.61
CA PRO A 104 10.17 -2.75 -16.93
C PRO A 104 8.73 -3.03 -17.38
N ILE A 105 7.86 -3.46 -16.48
CA ILE A 105 6.43 -3.68 -16.78
C ILE A 105 5.74 -2.37 -17.15
N LEU A 106 5.94 -1.32 -16.36
CA LEU A 106 5.33 -0.01 -16.60
C LEU A 106 5.83 0.63 -17.92
N GLU A 107 7.11 0.49 -18.22
CA GLU A 107 7.74 0.99 -19.45
C GLU A 107 7.25 0.24 -20.68
N SER A 108 7.05 -1.08 -20.58
CA SER A 108 6.55 -1.89 -21.69
C SER A 108 5.05 -1.69 -21.97
N ASN A 109 4.32 -1.03 -21.07
CA ASN A 109 2.89 -0.81 -21.18
C ASN A 109 2.51 0.68 -21.03
N PRO A 110 3.00 1.56 -21.92
CA PRO A 110 2.89 3.01 -21.75
C PRO A 110 1.44 3.55 -21.85
N THR A 111 0.51 2.77 -22.35
CA THR A 111 -0.91 3.14 -22.48
C THR A 111 -1.79 2.64 -21.33
N VAL A 112 -1.24 1.83 -20.43
CA VAL A 112 -1.97 1.29 -19.30
C VAL A 112 -1.87 2.25 -18.12
N ASP A 113 -3.00 2.66 -17.58
CA ASP A 113 -3.08 3.61 -16.48
C ASP A 113 -3.29 2.96 -15.11
N LEU A 114 -3.85 1.74 -15.05
CA LEU A 114 -4.13 1.02 -13.81
C LEU A 114 -3.73 -0.45 -13.91
N TYR A 115 -3.08 -0.96 -12.88
CA TYR A 115 -2.67 -2.35 -12.77
C TYR A 115 -3.28 -2.99 -11.54
N TRP A 116 -3.87 -4.15 -11.75
CA TRP A 116 -4.37 -5.01 -10.68
C TRP A 116 -3.30 -6.04 -10.34
N VAL A 117 -2.98 -6.14 -9.07
CA VAL A 117 -1.99 -7.11 -8.57
C VAL A 117 -2.66 -8.13 -7.66
N PRO A 118 -2.25 -9.41 -7.73
CA PRO A 118 -2.79 -10.42 -6.83
C PRO A 118 -2.23 -10.24 -5.42
N ARG A 119 -3.11 -10.06 -4.44
CA ARG A 119 -2.78 -10.07 -3.03
C ARG A 119 -2.82 -11.50 -2.50
N VAL A 120 -1.81 -11.85 -1.71
CA VAL A 120 -1.77 -13.11 -0.95
C VAL A 120 -2.25 -12.81 0.46
N ASN A 121 -3.36 -13.44 0.85
CA ASN A 121 -3.88 -13.34 2.20
C ASN A 121 -3.50 -14.61 2.98
N THR A 122 -2.91 -14.43 4.17
CA THR A 122 -2.64 -15.51 5.12
C THR A 122 -3.33 -15.20 6.44
N VAL A 123 -3.82 -16.24 7.12
CA VAL A 123 -4.48 -16.10 8.42
C VAL A 123 -3.85 -17.09 9.38
N ASP A 124 -3.16 -16.58 10.39
CA ASP A 124 -2.57 -17.42 11.42
C ASP A 124 -3.67 -18.06 12.29
N GLY A 125 -3.49 -19.34 12.60
CA GLY A 125 -4.46 -20.09 13.41
C GLY A 125 -5.79 -20.37 12.71
N ILE A 126 -5.86 -20.33 11.38
CA ILE A 126 -7.05 -20.70 10.62
C ILE A 126 -7.46 -22.16 10.91
N THR A 127 -8.74 -22.38 11.19
CA THR A 127 -9.32 -23.71 11.43
C THR A 127 -10.32 -24.08 10.34
N GLN A 128 -10.66 -25.38 10.22
CA GLN A 128 -11.69 -25.82 9.28
C GLN A 128 -13.06 -25.21 9.60
N GLU A 129 -13.34 -24.90 10.87
CA GLU A 129 -14.56 -24.19 11.29
C GLU A 129 -14.59 -22.77 10.69
N HIS A 130 -13.49 -22.04 10.76
CA HIS A 130 -13.37 -20.71 10.13
C HIS A 130 -13.59 -20.76 8.63
N ILE A 131 -12.97 -21.73 7.94
CA ILE A 131 -13.09 -21.92 6.50
C ILE A 131 -14.55 -22.16 6.11
N ASN A 132 -15.23 -23.07 6.82
CA ASN A 132 -16.64 -23.38 6.56
C ASN A 132 -17.58 -22.22 6.85
N LYS A 133 -17.35 -21.51 7.97
CA LYS A 133 -18.20 -20.39 8.40
C LYS A 133 -18.17 -19.20 7.43
N TRP A 134 -17.00 -18.91 6.87
CA TRP A 134 -16.83 -17.75 5.98
C TRP A 134 -16.75 -18.12 4.50
N GLY A 135 -16.87 -19.42 4.15
CA GLY A 135 -16.81 -19.89 2.77
C GLY A 135 -15.46 -19.62 2.10
N TRP A 136 -14.38 -19.64 2.90
CA TRP A 136 -13.04 -19.38 2.36
C TRP A 136 -12.51 -20.58 1.59
N ARG A 137 -11.71 -20.30 0.57
CA ARG A 137 -10.88 -21.30 -0.11
C ARG A 137 -9.46 -21.11 0.36
N VAL A 138 -8.81 -22.19 0.80
CA VAL A 138 -7.42 -22.19 1.23
C VAL A 138 -6.65 -23.17 0.36
N ASP A 139 -5.60 -22.71 -0.30
CA ASP A 139 -4.78 -23.56 -1.16
C ASP A 139 -3.70 -24.32 -0.37
N GLU A 140 -2.91 -25.14 -1.06
CA GLU A 140 -1.83 -25.96 -0.48
C GLU A 140 -0.73 -25.12 0.21
N LYS A 141 -0.64 -23.83 -0.12
CA LYS A 141 0.31 -22.87 0.48
C LYS A 141 -0.25 -22.15 1.69
N GLY A 142 -1.51 -22.43 2.06
CA GLY A 142 -2.22 -21.71 3.11
C GLY A 142 -2.74 -20.32 2.68
N TRP A 143 -2.82 -20.04 1.37
CA TRP A 143 -3.31 -18.77 0.86
C TRP A 143 -4.84 -18.75 0.80
N VAL A 144 -5.43 -17.73 1.40
CA VAL A 144 -6.88 -17.58 1.50
C VAL A 144 -7.42 -16.82 0.30
N ASN A 145 -8.38 -17.42 -0.41
CA ASN A 145 -9.08 -16.84 -1.55
C ASN A 145 -8.16 -16.32 -2.67
N TYR A 146 -6.97 -16.87 -2.82
CA TYR A 146 -6.04 -16.46 -3.88
C TYR A 146 -6.55 -16.88 -5.28
N PRO A 147 -6.36 -16.05 -6.33
CA PRO A 147 -5.84 -14.69 -6.31
C PRO A 147 -6.91 -13.65 -5.89
N ASP A 148 -6.51 -12.73 -5.02
CA ASP A 148 -7.32 -11.57 -4.63
C ASP A 148 -6.76 -10.34 -5.34
N TYR A 149 -7.32 -9.99 -6.50
CA TYR A 149 -6.82 -8.90 -7.31
C TYR A 149 -7.21 -7.54 -6.75
N GLN A 150 -6.21 -6.68 -6.53
CA GLN A 150 -6.36 -5.32 -6.00
C GLN A 150 -5.79 -4.30 -6.97
N GLY A 151 -6.51 -3.21 -7.24
CA GLY A 151 -6.01 -2.05 -7.99
C GLY A 151 -5.00 -1.28 -7.14
N ARG A 152 -3.71 -1.60 -7.27
CA ARG A 152 -2.66 -1.07 -6.38
C ARG A 152 -1.67 -0.15 -7.06
N ILE A 153 -1.58 -0.17 -8.39
CA ILE A 153 -0.57 0.58 -9.14
C ILE A 153 -1.26 1.39 -10.21
N TRP A 154 -1.02 2.70 -10.23
CA TRP A 154 -1.61 3.55 -11.25
C TRP A 154 -0.72 4.71 -11.65
N ARG A 155 -0.96 5.24 -12.84
CA ARG A 155 -0.30 6.45 -13.34
C ARG A 155 -0.79 7.65 -12.55
N ASN A 156 0.13 8.45 -12.04
CA ASN A 156 -0.19 9.66 -11.27
C ASN A 156 -0.74 10.75 -12.20
N ARG A 157 -2.05 10.72 -12.43
CA ARG A 157 -2.78 11.70 -13.26
C ARG A 157 -3.93 12.32 -12.48
N PRO A 158 -4.25 13.60 -12.67
CA PRO A 158 -5.30 14.29 -11.91
C PRO A 158 -6.70 13.72 -12.04
N ASN A 159 -6.99 13.01 -13.15
CA ASN A 159 -8.28 12.39 -13.40
C ASN A 159 -8.41 11.00 -12.76
N ILE A 160 -7.32 10.35 -12.32
CA ILE A 160 -7.36 9.06 -11.67
C ILE A 160 -7.50 9.27 -10.17
N LEU A 161 -8.70 9.00 -9.65
CA LEU A 161 -9.08 9.29 -8.27
C LEU A 161 -9.81 8.13 -7.62
N TRP A 162 -9.63 8.00 -6.32
CA TRP A 162 -10.43 7.13 -5.48
C TRP A 162 -11.82 7.71 -5.28
N LYS A 163 -12.85 6.87 -5.41
CA LYS A 163 -14.26 7.21 -5.19
C LYS A 163 -14.85 6.30 -4.11
N ASN A 164 -15.93 6.73 -3.52
CA ASN A 164 -16.66 6.13 -2.40
C ASN A 164 -15.90 6.23 -1.07
N LYS A 165 -16.63 6.65 -0.03
CA LYS A 165 -16.04 6.79 1.32
C LYS A 165 -15.62 5.45 1.91
N VAL A 166 -16.38 4.40 1.63
CA VAL A 166 -16.14 3.00 2.04
C VAL A 166 -16.28 2.12 0.81
N HIS A 167 -15.52 1.03 0.74
CA HIS A 167 -15.38 0.19 -0.46
C HIS A 167 -14.90 1.03 -1.65
N GLU A 168 -13.88 1.79 -1.40
CA GLU A 168 -13.31 2.72 -2.35
C GLU A 168 -12.76 2.02 -3.60
N VAL A 169 -13.02 2.62 -4.74
CA VAL A 169 -12.55 2.15 -6.04
C VAL A 169 -11.78 3.23 -6.76
N LEU A 170 -10.73 2.83 -7.48
CA LEU A 170 -9.96 3.74 -8.31
C LEU A 170 -10.66 3.90 -9.67
N SER A 171 -10.81 5.13 -10.13
CA SER A 171 -11.52 5.48 -11.36
C SER A 171 -10.84 6.67 -12.05
N GLY A 172 -10.72 6.61 -13.36
CA GLY A 172 -10.20 7.67 -14.23
C GLY A 172 -10.69 7.52 -15.65
#